data_be5bf62f5d9cb560d8d95d29ff9b5cc0
#
_entry.id   be5bf62f5d9cb560d8d95d29ff9b5cc0
#
_cell.length_a   1.000
_cell.length_b   1.000
_cell.length_c   1.000
_cell.angle_alpha   90.00
_cell.angle_beta   90.00
_cell.angle_gamma   90.00
#
_symmetry.space_group_name_H-M   'P 1'
#
loop_
_entity.id
_entity.type
_entity.pdbx_description
1 polymer ?
#
loop_
_entity_poly.entity_id
_entity_poly.type
_entity_poly.pdbx_seq_one_letter_code
_entity_poly.pdbx_strand_id
1 'polypeptide(L)' 'MQALKIDRTKLRTPKTYAKMIGKTVQQVYNLMNDKKVQVVEIDGVKFIQL' A
#
# COMPACT_ATOMS: atom_id res chain seq x y z
N MET A 1 19.19 4.53 -15.86
CA MET A 1 18.72 3.81 -15.61
C MET A 1 17.78 3.75 -14.59
N GLN A 2 17.01 3.15 -14.39
CA GLN A 2 16.12 3.18 -13.55
C GLN A 2 16.40 2.38 -12.44
N ALA A 3 16.42 2.84 -11.40
CA ALA A 3 16.80 2.16 -10.26
C ALA A 3 15.63 1.54 -9.55
N LEU A 4 14.50 2.15 -9.68
CA LEU A 4 13.37 1.70 -8.92
C LEU A 4 12.43 0.92 -9.78
N LYS A 5 12.07 -0.26 -9.37
CA LYS A 5 11.13 -1.07 -10.08
C LYS A 5 9.88 -1.19 -9.28
N ILE A 6 8.82 -0.55 -9.72
CA ILE A 6 7.54 -0.63 -9.08
C ILE A 6 6.66 -1.53 -9.91
N ASP A 7 6.23 -2.63 -9.32
CA ASP A 7 5.37 -3.56 -10.01
C ASP A 7 3.93 -3.17 -9.73
N ARG A 8 3.27 -2.60 -10.73
CA ARG A 8 1.90 -2.13 -10.56
C ARG A 8 0.93 -3.24 -10.22
N THR A 9 1.24 -4.46 -10.61
CA THR A 9 0.37 -5.57 -10.31
C THR A 9 0.42 -5.94 -8.83
N LYS A 10 1.40 -5.41 -8.11
CA LYS A 10 1.55 -5.66 -6.69
C LYS A 10 1.23 -4.43 -5.84
N LEU A 11 0.62 -3.42 -6.42
CA LEU A 11 0.19 -2.25 -5.68
C LEU A 11 -1.30 -2.36 -5.40
N ARG A 12 -1.69 -2.03 -4.19
CA ARG A 12 -3.09 -2.04 -3.79
C ARG A 12 -3.41 -0.77 -3.04
N THR A 13 -4.62 -0.23 -3.26
CA THR A 13 -5.08 0.89 -2.44
C THR A 13 -5.34 0.38 -1.04
N PRO A 14 -5.32 1.25 -0.02
CA PRO A 14 -5.63 0.81 1.33
C PRO A 14 -6.98 0.12 1.44
N LYS A 15 -7.97 0.60 0.71
CA LYS A 15 -9.30 0.02 0.73
C LYS A 15 -9.28 -1.42 0.20
N THR A 16 -8.62 -1.63 -0.92
CA THR A 16 -8.52 -2.97 -1.52
C THR A 16 -7.70 -3.90 -0.63
N TYR A 17 -6.60 -3.39 -0.10
CA TYR A 17 -5.75 -4.18 0.77
C TYR A 17 -6.51 -4.60 2.04
N ALA A 18 -7.34 -3.70 2.58
CA ALA A 18 -8.14 -4.03 3.76
C ALA A 18 -9.05 -5.22 3.48
N LYS A 19 -9.66 -5.24 2.30
CA LYS A 19 -10.51 -6.36 1.92
C LYS A 19 -9.71 -7.65 1.78
N MET A 20 -8.49 -7.56 1.25
CA MET A 20 -7.65 -8.73 1.05
C MET A 20 -7.27 -9.40 2.36
N ILE A 21 -6.99 -8.61 3.39
CA ILE A 21 -6.54 -9.15 4.67
C ILE A 21 -7.66 -9.25 5.70
N GLY A 22 -8.89 -8.90 5.32
CA GLY A 22 -10.04 -9.01 6.23
C GLY A 22 -10.01 -8.02 7.37
N LYS A 23 -9.51 -6.81 7.13
CA LYS A 23 -9.44 -5.77 8.14
C LYS A 23 -10.10 -4.51 7.65
N THR A 24 -10.27 -3.54 8.55
CA THR A 24 -10.88 -2.26 8.18
C THR A 24 -9.83 -1.37 7.53
N VAL A 25 -10.32 -0.36 6.79
CA VAL A 25 -9.41 0.61 6.16
C VAL A 25 -8.61 1.34 7.24
N GLN A 26 -9.24 1.67 8.37
CA GLN A 26 -8.54 2.34 9.46
C GLN A 26 -7.39 1.49 9.99
N GLN A 27 -7.58 0.19 10.11
CA GLN A 27 -6.52 -0.70 10.56
C GLN A 27 -5.37 -0.72 9.54
N VAL A 28 -5.68 -0.65 8.25
CA VAL A 28 -4.65 -0.58 7.22
C VAL A 28 -3.85 0.71 7.35
N TYR A 29 -4.53 1.85 7.57
CA TYR A 29 -3.82 3.11 7.77
C TYR A 29 -2.91 3.06 9.00
N ASN A 30 -3.34 2.37 10.05
CA ASN A 30 -2.51 2.19 11.22
C ASN A 30 -1.25 1.38 10.88
N LEU A 31 -1.40 0.34 10.07
CA LEU A 31 -0.24 -0.45 9.62
C LEU A 31 0.72 0.41 8.78
N MET A 32 0.17 1.29 7.96
CA MET A 32 0.98 2.17 7.14
C MET A 32 1.75 3.16 8.01
N ASN A 33 1.09 3.72 9.02
CA ASN A 33 1.73 4.67 9.93
C ASN A 33 2.82 3.98 10.77
N ASP A 34 2.62 2.72 11.12
CA ASP A 34 3.59 1.96 11.91
C ASP A 34 4.67 1.35 11.02
N LYS A 35 4.61 1.59 9.73
CA LYS A 35 5.57 1.07 8.75
C LYS A 35 5.64 -0.44 8.75
N LYS A 36 4.52 -1.08 9.03
CA LYS A 36 4.44 -2.54 9.00
C LYS A 36 4.12 -3.07 7.61
N VAL A 37 3.75 -2.17 6.70
CA VAL A 37 3.55 -2.48 5.29
C VAL A 37 4.36 -1.47 4.50
N GLN A 38 4.75 -1.83 3.30
CA GLN A 38 5.51 -0.93 2.45
C GLN A 38 4.55 -0.03 1.68
N VAL A 39 4.78 1.27 1.74
CA VAL A 39 3.91 2.25 1.10
C VAL A 39 4.63 2.90 -0.06
N VAL A 40 3.95 3.03 -1.19
CA VAL A 40 4.46 3.73 -2.36
C VAL A 40 3.48 4.85 -2.66
N GLU A 41 3.99 6.06 -2.82
CA GLU A 41 3.14 7.21 -3.15
C GLU A 41 3.35 7.60 -4.60
N ILE A 42 2.26 7.69 -5.35
CA ILE A 42 2.28 8.06 -6.76
C ILE A 42 1.23 9.16 -6.95
N ASP A 43 1.67 10.32 -7.41
CA ASP A 43 0.78 11.46 -7.66
C ASP A 43 -0.06 11.82 -6.42
N GLY A 44 0.53 11.76 -5.27
CA GLY A 44 -0.16 12.10 -4.02
C GLY A 44 -1.09 11.00 -3.52
N VAL A 45 -1.14 9.86 -4.21
CA VAL A 45 -1.97 8.73 -3.80
C VAL A 45 -1.08 7.64 -3.22
N LYS A 46 -1.42 7.15 -2.06
CA LYS A 46 -0.64 6.12 -1.39
C LYS A 46 -1.15 4.74 -1.73
N PHE A 47 -0.22 3.84 -2.04
CA PHE A 47 -0.53 2.46 -2.35
C PHE A 47 0.29 1.55 -1.45
N ILE A 48 -0.18 0.36 -1.24
CA ILE A 48 0.54 -0.64 -0.47
C ILE A 48 1.20 -1.60 -1.44
N GLN A 49 2.51 -1.79 -1.26
CA GLN A 49 3.29 -2.68 -2.09
C GLN A 49 3.24 -4.08 -1.48
N LEU A 50 2.77 -5.02 -2.24
CA LEU A 50 2.72 -6.42 -1.80
C LEU A 50 4.08 -7.11 -1.85
#